data_92b7b6dcc255411be94f7aea579d3c8b
#
_entry.id   92b7b6dcc255411be94f7aea579d3c8b
#
_cell.length_a   1.000
_cell.length_b   1.000
_cell.length_c   1.000
_cell.angle_alpha   90.00
_cell.angle_beta   90.00
_cell.angle_gamma   90.00
#
_symmetry.space_group_name_H-M   'P 1'
#
loop_
_entity.id
_entity.type
_entity.pdbx_description
1 polymer ?
#
loop_
_entity_poly.entity_id
_entity_poly.type
_entity_poly.pdbx_seq_one_letter_code
_entity_poly.pdbx_strand_id
1 'polypeptide(L)'
;ANGIAIAAMIAALGSASGAHFNPAVTLGLFLTGRISLRDSLAYWTAQLLGAMTAVGLLILALGREALSSVAYGVPRLAAGVSPFAGVLVEGVLTFFLVLVIVTTAVHLKNPMAATYIGLAVTLGVLGGRNITGAAMNPARAFGSAVWGGGFEHGWVYWVGPLLGGLLGTLVSDWIYQEVKND
;
A
#
# COMPACT_ATOMS: atom_id res chain seq x y z
N ALA A 1 2.69 4.97 13.74
CA ALA A 1 2.88 6.17 12.91
C ALA A 1 2.28 6.02 11.50
N ASN A 2 2.57 4.93 10.76
CA ASN A 2 2.21 4.79 9.33
C ASN A 2 0.71 4.93 9.05
N GLY A 3 -0.14 4.22 9.79
CA GLY A 3 -1.58 4.28 9.57
C GLY A 3 -2.18 5.66 9.87
N ILE A 4 -1.70 6.34 10.90
CA ILE A 4 -2.15 7.70 11.24
C ILE A 4 -1.75 8.68 10.12
N ALA A 5 -0.54 8.56 9.58
CA ALA A 5 -0.09 9.40 8.48
C ALA A 5 -0.97 9.19 7.23
N ILE A 6 -1.26 7.93 6.88
CA ILE A 6 -2.14 7.61 5.76
C ILE A 6 -3.56 8.16 6.00
N ALA A 7 -4.13 7.97 7.20
CA ALA A 7 -5.44 8.52 7.54
C ALA A 7 -5.49 10.04 7.35
N ALA A 8 -4.50 10.77 7.89
CA ALA A 8 -4.42 12.21 7.77
C ALA A 8 -4.33 12.67 6.31
N MET A 9 -3.48 12.02 5.51
CA MET A 9 -3.29 12.37 4.10
C MET A 9 -4.50 12.02 3.23
N ILE A 10 -5.20 10.91 3.51
CA ILE A 10 -6.46 10.58 2.82
C ILE A 10 -7.53 11.60 3.19
N ALA A 11 -7.66 11.98 4.46
CA ALA A 11 -8.61 13.00 4.89
C ALA A 11 -8.35 14.35 4.21
N ALA A 12 -7.09 14.72 4.03
CA ALA A 12 -6.70 16.00 3.41
C ALA A 12 -6.84 16.00 1.88
N LEU A 13 -6.48 14.90 1.21
CA LEU A 13 -6.29 14.86 -0.25
C LEU A 13 -7.30 13.95 -0.97
N GLY A 14 -8.11 13.19 -0.25
CA GLY A 14 -9.04 12.22 -0.84
C GLY A 14 -10.02 12.85 -1.81
N SER A 15 -10.58 14.00 -1.47
CA SER A 15 -11.50 14.75 -2.33
C SER A 15 -10.83 15.38 -3.56
N ALA A 16 -9.53 15.67 -3.47
CA ALA A 16 -8.79 16.31 -4.56
C ALA A 16 -8.26 15.30 -5.58
N SER A 17 -7.77 14.14 -5.12
CA SER A 17 -7.07 13.20 -5.98
C SER A 17 -7.53 11.73 -5.82
N GLY A 18 -8.45 11.42 -4.91
CA GLY A 18 -8.75 10.04 -4.53
C GLY A 18 -7.73 9.43 -3.57
N ALA A 19 -6.55 10.04 -3.41
CA ALA A 19 -5.50 9.70 -2.44
C ALA A 19 -5.16 8.19 -2.39
N HIS A 20 -4.92 7.57 -3.54
CA HIS A 20 -4.62 6.12 -3.60
C HIS A 20 -3.31 5.77 -2.88
N PHE A 21 -2.26 6.57 -3.06
CA PHE A 21 -0.91 6.42 -2.47
C PHE A 21 -0.26 5.04 -2.62
N ASN A 22 -0.84 4.13 -3.39
CA ASN A 22 -0.46 2.73 -3.44
C ASN A 22 -0.78 2.11 -4.82
N PRO A 23 0.21 1.56 -5.55
CA PRO A 23 -0.02 0.91 -6.82
C PRO A 23 -1.01 -0.26 -6.79
N ALA A 24 -1.10 -0.99 -5.67
CA ALA A 24 -2.03 -2.09 -5.53
C ALA A 24 -3.49 -1.60 -5.47
N VAL A 25 -3.75 -0.49 -4.79
CA VAL A 25 -5.06 0.18 -4.79
C VAL A 25 -5.41 0.66 -6.20
N THR A 26 -4.47 1.35 -6.84
CA THR A 26 -4.67 1.87 -8.20
C THR A 26 -4.96 0.74 -9.20
N LEU A 27 -4.25 -0.40 -9.10
CA LEU A 27 -4.49 -1.56 -9.96
C LEU A 27 -5.90 -2.12 -9.77
N GLY A 28 -6.33 -2.31 -8.53
CA GLY A 28 -7.68 -2.82 -8.23
C GLY A 28 -8.77 -1.94 -8.85
N LEU A 29 -8.68 -0.62 -8.68
CA LEU A 29 -9.63 0.34 -9.23
C LEU A 29 -9.57 0.42 -10.77
N PHE A 30 -8.40 0.26 -11.37
CA PHE A 30 -8.23 0.20 -12.82
C PHE A 30 -8.89 -1.05 -13.42
N LEU A 31 -8.57 -2.22 -12.89
CA LEU A 31 -9.08 -3.49 -13.42
C LEU A 31 -10.59 -3.65 -13.22
N THR A 32 -11.18 -2.92 -12.29
CA THR A 32 -12.63 -2.85 -12.09
C THR A 32 -13.29 -1.65 -12.79
N GLY A 33 -12.58 -0.98 -13.70
CA GLY A 33 -13.12 0.07 -14.57
C GLY A 33 -13.45 1.40 -13.89
N ARG A 34 -12.92 1.65 -12.69
CA ARG A 34 -13.20 2.87 -11.92
C ARG A 34 -12.30 4.05 -12.28
N ILE A 35 -11.14 3.77 -12.85
CA ILE A 35 -10.22 4.79 -13.37
C ILE A 35 -9.66 4.37 -14.72
N SER A 36 -9.27 5.35 -15.53
CA SER A 36 -8.70 5.12 -16.86
C SER A 36 -7.25 4.60 -16.77
N LEU A 37 -6.76 3.96 -17.85
CA LEU A 37 -5.34 3.59 -17.94
C LEU A 37 -4.43 4.83 -17.83
N ARG A 38 -4.82 5.94 -18.46
CA ARG A 38 -4.07 7.19 -18.41
C ARG A 38 -3.89 7.67 -16.96
N ASP A 39 -4.97 7.70 -16.20
CA ASP A 39 -4.94 8.12 -14.80
C ASP A 39 -4.15 7.13 -13.94
N SER A 40 -4.28 5.82 -14.20
CA SER A 40 -3.52 4.79 -13.51
C SER A 40 -2.02 4.95 -13.70
N LEU A 41 -1.57 5.24 -14.93
CA LEU A 41 -0.17 5.51 -15.24
C LEU A 41 0.33 6.77 -14.53
N ALA A 42 -0.48 7.84 -14.50
CA ALA A 42 -0.16 9.06 -13.76
C ALA A 42 -0.03 8.80 -12.25
N TYR A 43 -0.97 8.03 -11.68
CA TYR A 43 -0.89 7.62 -10.27
C TYR A 43 0.38 6.81 -9.97
N TRP A 44 0.66 5.76 -10.74
CA TRP A 44 1.84 4.93 -10.51
C TRP A 44 3.13 5.74 -10.59
N THR A 45 3.25 6.62 -11.60
CA THR A 45 4.39 7.52 -11.72
C THR A 45 4.54 8.42 -10.51
N ALA A 46 3.46 9.09 -10.09
CA ALA A 46 3.47 9.98 -8.93
C ALA A 46 3.79 9.22 -7.63
N GLN A 47 3.26 8.02 -7.45
CA GLN A 47 3.48 7.18 -6.28
C GLN A 47 4.95 6.73 -6.18
N LEU A 48 5.55 6.28 -7.28
CA LEU A 48 6.96 5.87 -7.31
C LEU A 48 7.90 7.05 -7.07
N LEU A 49 7.70 8.15 -7.80
CA LEU A 49 8.50 9.36 -7.62
C LEU A 49 8.35 9.95 -6.22
N GLY A 50 7.12 10.02 -5.70
CA GLY A 50 6.85 10.51 -4.36
C GLY A 50 7.52 9.68 -3.27
N ALA A 51 7.49 8.35 -3.41
CA ALA A 51 8.15 7.45 -2.47
C ALA A 51 9.68 7.60 -2.48
N MET A 52 10.28 7.74 -3.66
CA MET A 52 11.73 8.01 -3.80
C MET A 52 12.10 9.37 -3.20
N THR A 53 11.33 10.40 -3.51
CA THR A 53 11.53 11.75 -3.02
C THR A 53 11.44 11.83 -1.49
N ALA A 54 10.48 11.11 -0.89
CA ALA A 54 10.31 11.09 0.56
C ALA A 54 11.56 10.57 1.29
N VAL A 55 12.16 9.47 0.82
CA VAL A 55 13.41 8.96 1.40
C VAL A 55 14.58 9.91 1.12
N GLY A 56 14.66 10.50 -0.08
CA GLY A 56 15.66 11.52 -0.40
C GLY A 56 15.59 12.73 0.52
N LEU A 57 14.39 13.22 0.82
CA LEU A 57 14.19 14.32 1.79
C LEU A 57 14.60 13.92 3.22
N LEU A 58 14.32 12.68 3.63
CA LEU A 58 14.81 12.19 4.92
C LEU A 58 16.33 12.12 4.99
N ILE A 59 17.00 11.71 3.91
CA ILE A 59 18.47 11.73 3.83
C ILE A 59 19.00 13.15 3.96
N LEU A 60 18.39 14.13 3.30
CA LEU A 60 18.78 15.54 3.39
C LEU A 60 18.55 16.09 4.81
N ALA A 61 17.47 15.71 5.47
CA ALA A 61 17.13 16.22 6.80
C ALA A 61 17.92 15.57 7.94
N LEU A 62 18.17 14.26 7.87
CA LEU A 62 18.72 13.45 8.98
C LEU A 62 20.14 12.92 8.71
N GLY A 63 20.60 13.01 7.48
CA GLY A 63 21.87 12.46 7.04
C GLY A 63 21.80 10.97 6.65
N ARG A 64 22.75 10.53 5.83
CA ARG A 64 22.83 9.14 5.33
C ARG A 64 23.08 8.13 6.45
N GLU A 65 23.86 8.50 7.45
CA GLU A 65 24.21 7.61 8.56
C GLU A 65 22.96 7.23 9.38
N ALA A 66 22.13 8.21 9.72
CA ALA A 66 20.85 7.95 10.42
C ALA A 66 19.92 7.04 9.61
N LEU A 67 19.82 7.23 8.30
CA LEU A 67 18.98 6.39 7.45
C LEU A 67 19.56 4.98 7.24
N SER A 68 20.89 4.85 7.14
CA SER A 68 21.55 3.55 7.00
C SER A 68 21.37 2.68 8.25
N SER A 69 21.37 3.26 9.45
CA SER A 69 21.15 2.54 10.71
C SER A 69 19.77 1.85 10.78
N VAL A 70 18.80 2.33 10.00
CA VAL A 70 17.45 1.73 9.86
C VAL A 70 17.23 1.14 8.45
N ALA A 71 18.31 0.84 7.73
CA ALA A 71 18.28 0.28 6.38
C ALA A 71 17.35 1.05 5.43
N TYR A 72 17.30 2.38 5.54
CA TYR A 72 16.43 3.28 4.75
C TYR A 72 14.94 2.90 4.79
N GLY A 73 14.52 2.13 5.78
CA GLY A 73 13.17 1.60 5.87
C GLY A 73 12.81 0.53 4.82
N VAL A 74 13.79 -0.10 4.19
CA VAL A 74 13.57 -1.19 3.22
C VAL A 74 12.87 -2.37 3.91
N PRO A 75 11.71 -2.83 3.40
CA PRO A 75 11.08 -4.02 3.94
C PRO A 75 11.92 -5.25 3.61
N ARG A 76 12.02 -6.19 4.54
CA ARG A 76 12.82 -7.41 4.38
C ARG A 76 12.07 -8.60 4.96
N LEU A 77 12.28 -9.75 4.36
CA LEU A 77 11.82 -11.02 4.91
C LEU A 77 12.62 -11.33 6.16
N ALA A 78 11.94 -11.78 7.20
CA ALA A 78 12.60 -12.26 8.42
C ALA A 78 13.37 -13.56 8.15
N ALA A 79 14.35 -13.88 9.00
CA ALA A 79 15.10 -15.12 8.89
C ALA A 79 14.16 -16.33 8.87
N GLY A 80 14.35 -17.24 7.94
CA GLY A 80 13.53 -18.44 7.76
C GLY A 80 12.20 -18.23 6.99
N VAL A 81 11.84 -17.00 6.66
CA VAL A 81 10.66 -16.73 5.82
C VAL A 81 11.03 -16.89 4.35
N SER A 82 10.41 -17.85 3.68
CA SER A 82 10.62 -18.05 2.24
C SER A 82 9.98 -16.91 1.42
N PRO A 83 10.48 -16.59 0.22
CA PRO A 83 9.86 -15.59 -0.63
C PRO A 83 8.39 -15.88 -0.95
N PHE A 84 8.02 -17.14 -1.11
CA PHE A 84 6.64 -17.54 -1.32
C PHE A 84 5.74 -17.22 -0.11
N ALA A 85 6.21 -17.53 1.10
CA ALA A 85 5.52 -17.15 2.34
C ALA A 85 5.43 -15.61 2.44
N GLY A 86 6.47 -14.88 2.03
CA GLY A 86 6.46 -13.43 1.96
C GLY A 86 5.37 -12.89 1.03
N VAL A 87 5.23 -13.46 -0.17
CA VAL A 87 4.14 -13.09 -1.11
C VAL A 87 2.78 -13.33 -0.48
N LEU A 88 2.58 -14.49 0.18
CA LEU A 88 1.32 -14.81 0.83
C LEU A 88 0.99 -13.80 1.94
N VAL A 89 1.95 -13.49 2.82
CA VAL A 89 1.74 -12.53 3.91
C VAL A 89 1.43 -11.14 3.35
N GLU A 90 2.26 -10.61 2.45
CA GLU A 90 2.01 -9.29 1.82
C GLU A 90 0.67 -9.26 1.07
N GLY A 91 0.31 -10.37 0.41
CA GLY A 91 -0.97 -10.53 -0.26
C GLY A 91 -2.16 -10.44 0.70
N VAL A 92 -2.12 -11.19 1.80
CA VAL A 92 -3.20 -11.18 2.82
C VAL A 92 -3.32 -9.81 3.47
N LEU A 93 -2.21 -9.19 3.86
CA LEU A 93 -2.22 -7.85 4.46
C LEU A 93 -2.81 -6.81 3.51
N THR A 94 -2.43 -6.86 2.23
CA THR A 94 -2.91 -5.92 1.22
C THR A 94 -4.36 -6.20 0.83
N PHE A 95 -4.77 -7.48 0.82
CA PHE A 95 -6.16 -7.87 0.62
C PHE A 95 -7.08 -7.17 1.63
N PHE A 96 -6.79 -7.29 2.93
CA PHE A 96 -7.61 -6.63 3.95
C PHE A 96 -7.55 -5.12 3.86
N LEU A 97 -6.40 -4.55 3.57
CA LEU A 97 -6.26 -3.11 3.36
C LEU A 97 -7.17 -2.62 2.22
N VAL A 98 -7.10 -3.26 1.05
CA VAL A 98 -7.86 -2.81 -0.13
C VAL A 98 -9.34 -3.15 0.01
N LEU A 99 -9.69 -4.25 0.66
CA LEU A 99 -11.08 -4.56 1.03
C LEU A 99 -11.69 -3.41 1.84
N VAL A 100 -10.99 -2.93 2.88
CA VAL A 100 -11.45 -1.78 3.69
C VAL A 100 -11.55 -0.52 2.84
N ILE A 101 -10.57 -0.23 1.97
CA ILE A 101 -10.59 0.94 1.08
C ILE A 101 -11.82 0.92 0.18
N VAL A 102 -12.00 -0.15 -0.58
CA VAL A 102 -13.08 -0.22 -1.57
C VAL A 102 -14.44 -0.23 -0.89
N THR A 103 -14.57 -0.97 0.22
CA THR A 103 -15.81 -0.98 1.01
C THR A 103 -16.15 0.40 1.54
N THR A 104 -15.23 1.03 2.26
CA THR A 104 -15.58 2.24 3.03
C THR A 104 -15.55 3.52 2.20
N ALA A 105 -14.59 3.65 1.28
CA ALA A 105 -14.44 4.85 0.48
C ALA A 105 -15.22 4.81 -0.84
N VAL A 106 -15.31 3.63 -1.49
CA VAL A 106 -15.95 3.54 -2.82
C VAL A 106 -17.42 3.16 -2.70
N HIS A 107 -17.75 2.04 -2.04
CA HIS A 107 -19.15 1.59 -1.94
C HIS A 107 -19.96 2.41 -0.96
N LEU A 108 -19.47 2.59 0.26
CA LEU A 108 -20.22 3.26 1.33
C LEU A 108 -20.05 4.78 1.33
N LYS A 109 -19.01 5.31 0.67
CA LYS A 109 -18.64 6.75 0.74
C LYS A 109 -18.66 7.28 2.19
N ASN A 110 -18.16 6.45 3.10
CA ASN A 110 -18.23 6.71 4.54
C ASN A 110 -17.30 7.86 4.91
N PRO A 111 -17.77 8.89 5.63
CA PRO A 111 -16.94 10.02 6.04
C PRO A 111 -15.77 9.62 6.96
N MET A 112 -15.85 8.46 7.61
CA MET A 112 -14.77 7.91 8.44
C MET A 112 -13.81 6.98 7.66
N ALA A 113 -13.95 6.87 6.33
CA ALA A 113 -13.12 5.96 5.51
C ALA A 113 -11.62 6.17 5.74
N ALA A 114 -11.16 7.42 5.80
CA ALA A 114 -9.75 7.74 6.08
C ALA A 114 -9.25 7.10 7.39
N THR A 115 -10.06 7.16 8.45
CA THR A 115 -9.76 6.55 9.75
C THR A 115 -9.69 5.03 9.65
N TYR A 116 -10.67 4.39 9.03
CA TYR A 116 -10.71 2.93 8.88
C TYR A 116 -9.53 2.42 8.04
N ILE A 117 -9.18 3.12 6.98
CA ILE A 117 -8.02 2.79 6.14
C ILE A 117 -6.72 2.92 6.94
N GLY A 118 -6.56 3.99 7.72
CA GLY A 118 -5.41 4.14 8.60
C GLY A 118 -5.30 3.05 9.66
N LEU A 119 -6.44 2.61 10.23
CA LEU A 119 -6.48 1.47 11.16
C LEU A 119 -6.09 0.17 10.45
N ALA A 120 -6.57 -0.08 9.22
CA ALA A 120 -6.18 -1.26 8.44
C ALA A 120 -4.68 -1.30 8.17
N VAL A 121 -4.07 -0.16 7.80
CA VAL A 121 -2.60 -0.04 7.67
C VAL A 121 -1.91 -0.34 9.00
N THR A 122 -2.41 0.19 10.12
CA THR A 122 -1.83 -0.04 11.45
C THR A 122 -1.88 -1.52 11.82
N LEU A 123 -3.03 -2.18 11.63
CA LEU A 123 -3.19 -3.61 11.88
C LEU A 123 -2.24 -4.44 11.01
N GLY A 124 -2.13 -4.10 9.71
CA GLY A 124 -1.21 -4.77 8.81
C GLY A 124 0.25 -4.65 9.26
N VAL A 125 0.66 -3.44 9.68
CA VAL A 125 2.03 -3.23 10.20
C VAL A 125 2.25 -4.03 11.49
N LEU A 126 1.31 -4.03 12.42
CA LEU A 126 1.43 -4.78 13.67
C LEU A 126 1.52 -6.29 13.42
N GLY A 127 0.70 -6.82 12.49
CA GLY A 127 0.67 -8.25 12.17
C GLY A 127 1.85 -8.73 11.31
N GLY A 128 2.32 -7.91 10.36
CA GLY A 128 3.28 -8.35 9.34
C GLY A 128 4.70 -7.82 9.49
N ARG A 129 4.93 -6.79 10.31
CA ARG A 129 6.23 -6.11 10.38
C ARG A 129 7.40 -7.04 10.66
N ASN A 130 7.23 -7.99 11.58
CA ASN A 130 8.29 -8.91 11.99
C ASN A 130 8.40 -10.14 11.07
N ILE A 131 7.59 -10.24 10.03
CA ILE A 131 7.59 -11.35 9.06
C ILE A 131 8.15 -10.87 7.71
N THR A 132 7.59 -9.78 7.16
CA THR A 132 7.94 -9.26 5.83
C THR A 132 8.36 -7.79 5.84
N GLY A 133 8.20 -7.10 6.97
CA GLY A 133 8.28 -5.64 7.02
C GLY A 133 6.95 -4.95 6.73
N ALA A 134 5.89 -5.69 6.39
CA ALA A 134 4.53 -5.22 6.10
C ALA A 134 4.50 -4.01 5.17
N ALA A 135 4.97 -4.18 3.94
CA ALA A 135 5.00 -3.10 2.98
C ALA A 135 3.59 -2.74 2.49
N MET A 136 2.79 -3.73 2.11
CA MET A 136 1.42 -3.59 1.59
C MET A 136 1.30 -2.59 0.42
N ASN A 137 2.43 -2.14 -0.11
CA ASN A 137 2.50 -1.05 -1.06
C ASN A 137 3.77 -1.14 -1.89
N PRO A 138 3.69 -1.46 -3.20
CA PRO A 138 4.85 -1.55 -4.06
C PRO A 138 5.68 -0.27 -4.15
N ALA A 139 5.04 0.89 -4.19
CA ALA A 139 5.76 2.18 -4.27
C ALA A 139 6.53 2.47 -2.97
N ARG A 140 5.96 2.16 -1.82
CA ARG A 140 6.64 2.30 -0.52
C ARG A 140 7.86 1.40 -0.44
N ALA A 141 7.76 0.16 -0.89
CA ALA A 141 8.90 -0.76 -0.92
C ALA A 141 9.98 -0.28 -1.90
N PHE A 142 9.58 0.08 -3.11
CA PHE A 142 10.46 0.58 -4.16
C PHE A 142 11.23 1.84 -3.75
N GLY A 143 10.53 2.86 -3.24
CA GLY A 143 11.15 4.12 -2.84
C GLY A 143 12.25 3.95 -1.79
N SER A 144 12.05 3.05 -0.82
CA SER A 144 13.08 2.69 0.16
C SER A 144 14.24 1.91 -0.49
N ALA A 145 13.94 0.95 -1.37
CA ALA A 145 14.93 0.09 -1.99
C ALA A 145 15.88 0.85 -2.94
N VAL A 146 15.41 1.89 -3.61
CA VAL A 146 16.26 2.75 -4.48
C VAL A 146 17.43 3.35 -3.71
N TRP A 147 17.24 3.71 -2.46
CA TRP A 147 18.27 4.35 -1.62
C TRP A 147 19.04 3.37 -0.75
N GLY A 148 18.35 2.34 -0.25
CA GLY A 148 18.91 1.38 0.72
C GLY A 148 19.34 0.04 0.10
N GLY A 149 19.14 -0.17 -1.19
CA GLY A 149 19.29 -1.49 -1.80
C GLY A 149 18.19 -2.45 -1.39
N GLY A 150 18.44 -3.76 -1.43
CA GLY A 150 17.44 -4.74 -0.96
C GLY A 150 16.48 -5.21 -2.06
N PHE A 151 16.93 -5.20 -3.30
CA PHE A 151 16.17 -5.72 -4.44
C PHE A 151 16.14 -7.25 -4.54
N GLU A 152 16.94 -7.98 -3.74
CA GLU A 152 17.06 -9.43 -3.80
C GLU A 152 15.72 -10.17 -3.80
N HIS A 153 14.82 -9.77 -2.91
CA HIS A 153 13.43 -10.26 -2.85
C HIS A 153 12.42 -9.16 -3.14
N GLY A 154 12.82 -8.09 -3.84
CA GLY A 154 11.97 -6.94 -4.13
C GLY A 154 10.66 -7.29 -4.82
N TRP A 155 10.67 -8.32 -5.67
CA TRP A 155 9.49 -8.82 -6.38
C TRP A 155 8.35 -9.28 -5.44
N VAL A 156 8.67 -9.75 -4.23
CA VAL A 156 7.69 -10.15 -3.22
C VAL A 156 6.74 -8.98 -2.89
N TYR A 157 7.30 -7.79 -2.78
CA TYR A 157 6.58 -6.55 -2.44
C TYR A 157 5.84 -5.91 -3.62
N TRP A 158 5.92 -6.54 -4.79
CA TRP A 158 5.08 -6.25 -5.93
C TRP A 158 3.99 -7.30 -6.09
N VAL A 159 4.39 -8.56 -6.22
CA VAL A 159 3.47 -9.67 -6.52
C VAL A 159 2.43 -9.83 -5.41
N GLY A 160 2.86 -9.92 -4.15
CA GLY A 160 1.96 -10.07 -3.00
C GLY A 160 0.92 -8.95 -2.93
N PRO A 161 1.34 -7.68 -2.82
CA PRO A 161 0.41 -6.56 -2.74
C PRO A 161 -0.50 -6.40 -3.96
N LEU A 162 0.00 -6.59 -5.19
CA LEU A 162 -0.84 -6.46 -6.39
C LEU A 162 -1.93 -7.53 -6.45
N LEU A 163 -1.59 -8.79 -6.16
CA LEU A 163 -2.57 -9.87 -6.10
C LEU A 163 -3.55 -9.67 -4.94
N GLY A 164 -3.05 -9.34 -3.75
CA GLY A 164 -3.91 -9.08 -2.60
C GLY A 164 -4.85 -7.90 -2.82
N GLY A 165 -4.36 -6.80 -3.39
CA GLY A 165 -5.15 -5.63 -3.71
C GLY A 165 -6.25 -5.91 -4.73
N LEU A 166 -5.94 -6.65 -5.79
CA LEU A 166 -6.93 -7.07 -6.77
C LEU A 166 -8.01 -7.95 -6.13
N LEU A 167 -7.63 -8.97 -5.38
CA LEU A 167 -8.59 -9.84 -4.69
C LEU A 167 -9.44 -9.07 -3.68
N GLY A 168 -8.87 -8.14 -2.91
CA GLY A 168 -9.61 -7.30 -1.98
C GLY A 168 -10.66 -6.43 -2.68
N THR A 169 -10.33 -5.89 -3.87
CA THR A 169 -11.28 -5.14 -4.68
C THR A 169 -12.41 -6.02 -5.17
N LEU A 170 -12.09 -7.19 -5.78
CA LEU A 170 -13.08 -8.11 -6.34
C LEU A 170 -14.04 -8.65 -5.26
N VAL A 171 -13.52 -9.01 -4.10
CA VAL A 171 -14.35 -9.50 -2.98
C VAL A 171 -15.26 -8.39 -2.44
N SER A 172 -14.74 -7.16 -2.30
CA SER A 172 -15.59 -6.03 -1.90
C SER A 172 -16.71 -5.80 -2.92
N ASP A 173 -16.40 -5.84 -4.21
CA ASP A 173 -17.39 -5.67 -5.27
C ASP A 173 -18.46 -6.75 -5.24
N TRP A 174 -18.05 -8.01 -5.08
CA TRP A 174 -18.97 -9.13 -4.98
C TRP A 174 -19.94 -8.97 -3.79
N ILE A 175 -19.44 -8.67 -2.59
CA ILE A 175 -20.27 -8.45 -1.39
C ILE A 175 -21.30 -7.34 -1.63
N TYR A 176 -20.90 -6.22 -2.25
CA TYR A 176 -21.78 -5.07 -2.42
C TYR A 176 -22.67 -5.13 -3.67
N GLN A 177 -22.42 -6.04 -4.61
CA GLN A 177 -23.36 -6.39 -5.68
C GLN A 177 -24.51 -7.23 -5.16
N GLU A 178 -24.24 -8.23 -4.33
CA GLU A 178 -25.27 -9.05 -3.68
C GLU A 178 -26.22 -8.20 -2.82
N VAL A 179 -25.69 -7.32 -1.97
CA VAL A 179 -26.49 -6.44 -1.09
C VAL A 179 -27.41 -5.47 -1.88
N LYS A 180 -27.11 -5.16 -3.14
CA LYS A 180 -27.96 -4.29 -3.97
C LYS A 180 -29.07 -5.04 -4.70
N ASN A 181 -28.97 -6.36 -4.78
CA ASN A 181 -29.94 -7.22 -5.46
C ASN A 181 -31.00 -7.79 -4.50
N ASP A 182 -30.80 -7.66 -3.20
CA ASP A 182 -31.76 -7.97 -2.13
C ASP A 182 -32.55 -6.70 -1.70
#